data_a2e93ed928ea3c86c7e87d86d58441fb
#
_entry.id   a2e93ed928ea3c86c7e87d86d58441fb
#
_cell.length_a   1.000
_cell.length_b   1.000
_cell.length_c   1.000
_cell.angle_alpha   90.00
_cell.angle_beta   90.00
_cell.angle_gamma   90.00
#
_symmetry.space_group_name_H-M   'P 1'
#
loop_
_entity.id
_entity.type
_entity.pdbx_description
1 polymer ?
#
loop_
_entity_poly.entity_id
_entity_poly.type
_entity_poly.pdbx_seq_one_letter_code
_entity_poly.pdbx_strand_id
1 'polypeptide(L)'
;LLSRWPVIGTQHSDVSDHRFEQRGLLHVQILIDGIEVHVVVVHLGLIHASRSRQVQRLGEYVATGVPETAPLIVAGDFNDWGAQLLKPMADLGLRTFEGIRLPTYPSRLPLLHLDRIFVRGLRPVSAQVPHGRAWARMSDHLPLIAELEL
;
A
#
# COMPACT_ATOMS: atom_id res chain seq x y z
N LEU A 1 10.49 -4.54 -4.08
CA LEU A 1 9.45 -5.31 -4.76
C LEU A 1 10.08 -6.50 -5.46
N LEU A 2 9.43 -7.65 -5.43
CA LEU A 2 9.75 -8.83 -6.25
C LEU A 2 8.56 -9.11 -7.17
N SER A 3 8.80 -9.47 -8.42
CA SER A 3 7.75 -9.78 -9.39
C SER A 3 8.16 -10.98 -10.23
N ARG A 4 7.21 -11.87 -10.54
CA ARG A 4 7.38 -12.92 -11.56
C ARG A 4 7.08 -12.42 -12.97
N TRP A 5 6.39 -11.28 -13.09
CA TRP A 5 6.11 -10.62 -14.36
C TRP A 5 7.19 -9.60 -14.70
N PRO A 6 7.37 -9.27 -15.97
CA PRO A 6 8.34 -8.28 -16.40
C PRO A 6 8.09 -6.92 -15.71
N VAL A 7 9.14 -6.36 -15.16
CA VAL A 7 9.18 -4.97 -14.69
C VAL A 7 9.61 -4.10 -15.88
N ILE A 8 8.74 -3.17 -16.29
CA ILE A 8 8.95 -2.30 -17.46
C ILE A 8 9.30 -0.87 -17.08
N GLY A 9 9.08 -0.48 -15.82
CA GLY A 9 9.44 0.82 -15.31
C GLY A 9 9.59 0.83 -13.80
N THR A 10 10.48 1.69 -13.29
CA THR A 10 10.69 1.87 -11.85
C THR A 10 11.04 3.33 -11.58
N GLN A 11 10.38 3.93 -10.59
CA GLN A 11 10.63 5.30 -10.16
C GLN A 11 10.56 5.39 -8.63
N HIS A 12 11.47 6.17 -8.04
CA HIS A 12 11.42 6.56 -6.64
C HIS A 12 11.00 8.02 -6.52
N SER A 13 10.18 8.32 -5.52
CA SER A 13 9.82 9.70 -5.19
C SER A 13 9.89 9.92 -3.69
N ASP A 14 10.42 11.07 -3.29
CA ASP A 14 10.51 11.48 -1.89
C ASP A 14 9.16 12.06 -1.44
N VAL A 15 8.59 11.49 -0.39
CA VAL A 15 7.38 12.00 0.26
C VAL A 15 7.65 12.43 1.70
N SER A 16 8.92 12.59 2.08
CA SER A 16 9.33 13.00 3.43
C SER A 16 8.69 14.33 3.81
N ASP A 17 8.16 14.40 5.01
CA ASP A 17 7.55 15.62 5.55
C ASP A 17 8.57 16.50 6.29
N HIS A 18 9.56 15.87 6.90
CA HIS A 18 10.65 16.57 7.61
C HIS A 18 11.94 15.74 7.57
N ARG A 19 13.07 16.45 7.78
CA ARG A 19 14.44 15.90 7.62
C ARG A 19 14.79 14.71 8.54
N PHE A 20 14.06 14.49 9.62
CA PHE A 20 14.35 13.44 10.58
C PHE A 20 13.63 12.12 10.29
N GLU A 21 12.66 12.13 9.38
CA GLU A 21 11.91 10.94 9.00
C GLU A 21 11.80 10.89 7.49
N GLN A 22 12.79 10.26 6.87
CA GLN A 22 12.80 10.07 5.42
C GLN A 22 11.75 9.03 5.03
N ARG A 23 10.88 9.39 4.09
CA ARG A 23 9.82 8.54 3.55
C ARG A 23 9.79 8.66 2.03
N GLY A 24 9.65 7.52 1.38
CA GLY A 24 9.59 7.48 -0.08
C GLY A 24 8.44 6.61 -0.55
N LEU A 25 8.10 6.77 -1.81
CA LEU A 25 7.31 5.81 -2.55
C LEU A 25 8.18 5.17 -3.63
N LEU A 26 7.96 3.89 -3.83
CA LEU A 26 8.51 3.12 -4.95
C LEU A 26 7.38 2.80 -5.90
N HIS A 27 7.41 3.39 -7.08
CA HIS A 27 6.48 3.08 -8.17
C HIS A 27 7.14 2.11 -9.14
N VAL A 28 6.45 1.02 -9.41
CA VAL A 28 6.88 -0.03 -10.34
C VAL A 28 5.76 -0.31 -11.33
N GLN A 29 6.11 -0.38 -12.60
CA GLN A 29 5.21 -0.78 -13.68
C GLN A 29 5.54 -2.22 -14.04
N ILE A 30 4.54 -3.09 -14.00
CA ILE A 30 4.66 -4.52 -14.36
C ILE A 30 3.70 -4.84 -15.50
N LEU A 31 4.11 -5.76 -16.36
CA LEU A 31 3.30 -6.21 -17.49
C LEU A 31 2.68 -7.58 -17.17
N ILE A 32 1.36 -7.61 -16.98
CA ILE A 32 0.59 -8.83 -16.68
C ILE A 32 -0.31 -9.11 -17.87
N ASP A 33 -0.06 -10.19 -18.59
CA ASP A 33 -0.84 -10.63 -19.77
C ASP A 33 -1.11 -9.51 -20.80
N GLY A 34 -0.10 -8.65 -21.00
CA GLY A 34 -0.17 -7.52 -21.92
C GLY A 34 -0.79 -6.25 -21.32
N ILE A 35 -1.24 -6.28 -20.07
CA ILE A 35 -1.79 -5.12 -19.36
C ILE A 35 -0.72 -4.52 -18.45
N GLU A 36 -0.49 -3.21 -18.59
CA GLU A 36 0.39 -2.47 -17.70
C GLU A 36 -0.31 -2.21 -16.37
N VAL A 37 0.25 -2.74 -15.28
CA VAL A 37 -0.24 -2.58 -13.92
C VAL A 37 0.76 -1.75 -13.13
N HIS A 38 0.28 -0.67 -12.52
CA HIS A 38 1.05 0.21 -11.67
C HIS A 38 1.02 -0.27 -10.23
N VAL A 39 2.18 -0.38 -9.58
CA VAL A 39 2.32 -0.76 -8.17
C VAL A 39 3.10 0.31 -7.45
N VAL A 40 2.48 0.96 -6.48
CA VAL A 40 3.11 1.96 -5.62
C VAL A 40 3.27 1.39 -4.22
N VAL A 41 4.50 1.27 -3.76
CA VAL A 41 4.83 0.80 -2.42
C VAL A 41 5.16 2.00 -1.54
N VAL A 42 4.56 2.07 -0.35
CA VAL A 42 4.73 3.17 0.60
C VAL A 42 5.10 2.66 2.00
N HIS A 43 5.82 3.50 2.75
CA HIS A 43 5.95 3.38 4.18
C HIS A 43 5.77 4.77 4.78
N LEU A 44 4.59 5.05 5.32
CA LEU A 44 4.22 6.39 5.81
C LEU A 44 4.73 6.64 7.23
N GLY A 45 4.76 7.90 7.62
CA GLY A 45 5.26 8.36 8.91
C GLY A 45 4.35 8.01 10.09
N LEU A 46 4.95 8.02 11.29
CA LEU A 46 4.25 7.70 12.55
C LEU A 46 3.30 8.82 13.00
N ILE A 47 3.56 10.06 12.61
CA ILE A 47 2.78 11.24 13.03
C ILE A 47 1.61 11.46 12.08
N HIS A 48 0.40 11.58 12.61
CA HIS A 48 -0.81 11.73 11.80
C HIS A 48 -0.75 12.91 10.82
N ALA A 49 -0.31 14.09 11.27
CA ALA A 49 -0.20 15.26 10.41
C ALA A 49 0.79 15.05 9.26
N SER A 50 1.93 14.36 9.49
CA SER A 50 2.87 13.95 8.45
C SER A 50 2.24 12.99 7.46
N ARG A 51 1.53 11.95 7.95
CA ARG A 51 0.83 11.00 7.07
C ARG A 51 -0.18 11.68 6.16
N SER A 52 -0.96 12.63 6.69
CA SER A 52 -1.94 13.36 5.88
C SER A 52 -1.28 14.11 4.72
N ARG A 53 -0.14 14.79 4.96
CA ARG A 53 0.64 15.45 3.91
C ARG A 53 1.28 14.47 2.95
N GLN A 54 1.75 13.33 3.45
CA GLN A 54 2.33 12.26 2.62
C GLN A 54 1.27 11.62 1.71
N VAL A 55 0.03 11.42 2.19
CA VAL A 55 -1.08 10.95 1.36
C VAL A 55 -1.48 11.99 0.31
N GLN A 56 -1.44 13.28 0.65
CA GLN A 56 -1.65 14.33 -0.35
C GLN A 56 -0.58 14.26 -1.46
N ARG A 57 0.71 14.16 -1.12
CA ARG A 57 1.81 13.99 -2.10
C ARG A 57 1.66 12.72 -2.93
N LEU A 58 1.23 11.61 -2.29
CA LEU A 58 0.89 10.38 -3.00
C LEU A 58 -0.23 10.62 -4.03
N GLY A 59 -1.28 11.34 -3.65
CA GLY A 59 -2.36 11.70 -4.56
C GLY A 59 -1.90 12.54 -5.74
N GLU A 60 -1.08 13.57 -5.50
CA GLU A 60 -0.47 14.41 -6.54
C GLU A 60 0.42 13.58 -7.48
N TYR A 61 1.22 12.67 -6.91
CA TYR A 61 2.07 11.75 -7.68
C TYR A 61 1.24 10.81 -8.55
N VAL A 62 0.20 10.19 -8.00
CA VAL A 62 -0.69 9.27 -8.73
C VAL A 62 -1.41 10.01 -9.85
N ALA A 63 -1.91 11.22 -9.59
CA ALA A 63 -2.64 12.03 -10.58
C ALA A 63 -1.77 12.43 -11.79
N THR A 64 -0.47 12.58 -11.60
CA THR A 64 0.46 12.99 -12.67
C THR A 64 1.23 11.83 -13.28
N GLY A 65 1.50 10.77 -12.52
CA GLY A 65 2.38 9.67 -12.89
C GLY A 65 1.68 8.37 -13.27
N VAL A 66 0.36 8.24 -13.04
CA VAL A 66 -0.40 7.02 -13.32
C VAL A 66 -1.65 7.37 -14.15
N PRO A 67 -1.81 6.83 -15.37
CA PRO A 67 -3.01 7.05 -16.16
C PRO A 67 -4.27 6.70 -15.37
N GLU A 68 -5.33 7.50 -15.50
CA GLU A 68 -6.56 7.35 -14.71
C GLU A 68 -7.23 5.98 -14.94
N THR A 69 -7.14 5.47 -16.17
CA THR A 69 -7.70 4.18 -16.57
C THR A 69 -6.81 2.99 -16.26
N ALA A 70 -5.55 3.21 -15.86
CA ALA A 70 -4.62 2.12 -15.61
C ALA A 70 -4.92 1.43 -14.26
N PRO A 71 -4.79 0.09 -14.21
CA PRO A 71 -4.84 -0.64 -12.95
C PRO A 71 -3.72 -0.18 -12.01
N LEU A 72 -4.09 0.16 -10.77
CA LEU A 72 -3.17 0.67 -9.75
C LEU A 72 -3.35 -0.09 -8.44
N ILE A 73 -2.23 -0.51 -7.88
CA ILE A 73 -2.10 -1.07 -6.52
C ILE A 73 -1.26 -0.10 -5.69
N VAL A 74 -1.76 0.33 -4.54
CA VAL A 74 -0.99 1.07 -3.54
C VAL A 74 -0.92 0.22 -2.29
N ALA A 75 0.27 -0.21 -1.90
CA ALA A 75 0.46 -1.16 -0.80
C ALA A 75 1.62 -0.75 0.12
N GLY A 76 1.57 -1.16 1.39
CA GLY A 76 2.64 -0.95 2.35
C GLY A 76 2.16 -0.68 3.76
N ASP A 77 3.09 -0.20 4.58
CA ASP A 77 2.81 0.26 5.94
C ASP A 77 2.35 1.72 5.92
N PHE A 78 1.07 1.91 6.21
CA PHE A 78 0.44 3.23 6.26
C PHE A 78 0.52 3.86 7.65
N ASN A 79 0.97 3.12 8.68
CA ASN A 79 1.01 3.57 10.07
C ASN A 79 -0.32 4.20 10.54
N ASP A 80 -1.45 3.72 10.00
CA ASP A 80 -2.77 4.30 10.21
C ASP A 80 -3.52 3.66 11.39
N TRP A 81 -3.15 4.08 12.60
CA TRP A 81 -3.64 3.52 13.86
C TRP A 81 -5.16 3.59 14.05
N GLY A 82 -5.83 4.53 13.40
CA GLY A 82 -7.25 4.82 13.59
C GLY A 82 -8.10 4.70 12.32
N ALA A 83 -7.58 4.08 11.26
CA ALA A 83 -8.25 3.99 9.96
C ALA A 83 -8.64 5.36 9.35
N GLN A 84 -7.88 6.40 9.68
CA GLN A 84 -8.14 7.78 9.28
C GLN A 84 -7.82 8.05 7.81
N LEU A 85 -7.01 7.18 7.19
CA LEU A 85 -6.61 7.31 5.78
C LEU A 85 -7.59 6.64 4.82
N LEU A 86 -8.58 5.88 5.29
CA LEU A 86 -9.55 5.21 4.41
C LEU A 86 -10.30 6.20 3.52
N LYS A 87 -10.81 7.29 4.11
CA LYS A 87 -11.53 8.32 3.35
C LYS A 87 -10.61 9.08 2.38
N PRO A 88 -9.43 9.62 2.78
CA PRO A 88 -8.49 10.22 1.84
C PRO A 88 -8.10 9.30 0.67
N MET A 89 -7.89 8.02 0.90
CA MET A 89 -7.58 7.06 -0.16
C MET A 89 -8.78 6.80 -1.06
N ALA A 90 -10.00 6.73 -0.51
CA ALA A 90 -11.22 6.63 -1.31
C ALA A 90 -11.47 7.87 -2.18
N ASP A 91 -11.15 9.07 -1.67
CA ASP A 91 -11.25 10.33 -2.43
C ASP A 91 -10.28 10.36 -3.64
N LEU A 92 -9.20 9.54 -3.62
CA LEU A 92 -8.30 9.29 -4.76
C LEU A 92 -8.79 8.16 -5.70
N GLY A 93 -10.00 7.67 -5.52
CA GLY A 93 -10.58 6.58 -6.31
C GLY A 93 -10.03 5.18 -5.96
N LEU A 94 -9.35 5.06 -4.83
CA LEU A 94 -8.75 3.81 -4.37
C LEU A 94 -9.69 3.07 -3.41
N ARG A 95 -9.88 1.77 -3.63
CA ARG A 95 -10.69 0.88 -2.78
C ARG A 95 -9.79 -0.10 -2.05
N THR A 96 -10.26 -0.61 -0.91
CA THR A 96 -9.61 -1.68 -0.16
C THR A 96 -10.64 -2.76 0.18
N PHE A 97 -10.23 -3.79 0.90
CA PHE A 97 -11.09 -4.88 1.33
C PHE A 97 -12.05 -4.40 2.43
N GLU A 98 -13.35 -4.41 2.14
CA GLU A 98 -14.39 -3.94 3.05
C GLU A 98 -14.83 -5.04 4.03
N GLY A 99 -15.25 -4.65 5.23
CA GLY A 99 -15.83 -5.56 6.23
C GLY A 99 -14.83 -6.53 6.87
N ILE A 100 -13.55 -6.52 6.46
CA ILE A 100 -12.52 -7.43 6.97
C ILE A 100 -11.49 -6.64 7.79
N ARG A 101 -11.27 -7.09 9.02
CA ARG A 101 -10.18 -6.57 9.84
C ARG A 101 -8.96 -7.47 9.69
N LEU A 102 -7.85 -6.90 9.24
CA LEU A 102 -6.62 -7.60 8.91
C LEU A 102 -5.45 -7.04 9.75
N PRO A 103 -5.42 -7.28 11.07
CA PRO A 103 -4.36 -6.75 11.91
C PRO A 103 -3.02 -7.44 11.59
N THR A 104 -1.98 -6.62 11.39
CA THR A 104 -0.64 -7.07 11.05
C THR A 104 0.38 -6.81 12.15
N TYR A 105 0.11 -5.87 13.05
CA TYR A 105 1.05 -5.42 14.07
C TYR A 105 0.46 -5.47 15.50
N PRO A 106 1.27 -5.81 16.50
CA PRO A 106 2.59 -6.47 16.41
C PRO A 106 2.43 -7.95 16.04
N SER A 107 3.40 -8.54 15.36
CA SER A 107 3.29 -9.88 14.77
C SER A 107 2.98 -11.01 15.76
N ARG A 108 3.35 -10.84 17.05
CA ARG A 108 3.11 -11.83 18.11
C ARG A 108 1.70 -11.76 18.69
N LEU A 109 1.07 -10.59 18.64
CA LEU A 109 -0.30 -10.33 19.11
C LEU A 109 -0.90 -9.25 18.21
N PRO A 110 -1.36 -9.59 17.00
CA PRO A 110 -1.79 -8.61 16.02
C PRO A 110 -3.09 -7.93 16.45
N LEU A 111 -3.01 -6.63 16.69
CA LEU A 111 -4.11 -5.78 17.12
C LEU A 111 -4.37 -4.62 16.16
N LEU A 112 -3.32 -4.15 15.47
CA LEU A 112 -3.36 -2.96 14.63
C LEU A 112 -3.26 -3.33 13.15
N HIS A 113 -4.11 -2.72 12.35
CA HIS A 113 -4.16 -2.89 10.90
C HIS A 113 -3.37 -1.74 10.24
N LEU A 114 -2.03 -1.81 10.28
CA LEU A 114 -1.13 -0.78 9.79
C LEU A 114 -0.79 -0.96 8.31
N ASP A 115 -0.64 -2.22 7.89
CA ASP A 115 -0.38 -2.58 6.49
C ASP A 115 -1.69 -2.65 5.72
N ARG A 116 -1.71 -2.03 4.54
CA ARG A 116 -2.91 -1.96 3.72
C ARG A 116 -2.58 -2.17 2.25
N ILE A 117 -3.59 -2.61 1.50
CA ILE A 117 -3.58 -2.70 0.05
C ILE A 117 -4.82 -1.95 -0.46
N PHE A 118 -4.58 -0.96 -1.28
CA PHE A 118 -5.61 -0.20 -1.98
C PHE A 118 -5.48 -0.44 -3.47
N VAL A 119 -6.59 -0.44 -4.20
CA VAL A 119 -6.61 -0.71 -5.63
C VAL A 119 -7.56 0.23 -6.38
N ARG A 120 -7.22 0.48 -7.64
CA ARG A 120 -8.07 1.11 -8.65
C ARG A 120 -7.95 0.31 -9.94
N GLY A 121 -9.05 0.09 -10.65
CA GLY A 121 -9.05 -0.69 -11.88
C GLY A 121 -8.82 -2.19 -11.70
N LEU A 122 -8.78 -2.69 -10.46
CA LEU A 122 -8.74 -4.12 -10.10
C LEU A 122 -9.88 -4.44 -9.12
N ARG A 123 -10.32 -5.68 -9.11
CA ARG A 123 -11.33 -6.18 -8.17
C ARG A 123 -10.65 -6.89 -6.99
N PRO A 124 -10.82 -6.43 -5.75
CA PRO A 124 -10.41 -7.19 -4.57
C PRO A 124 -11.21 -8.49 -4.47
N VAL A 125 -10.53 -9.64 -4.39
CA VAL A 125 -11.16 -10.97 -4.26
C VAL A 125 -11.08 -11.45 -2.84
N SER A 126 -9.88 -11.56 -2.29
CA SER A 126 -9.64 -12.00 -0.93
C SER A 126 -8.43 -11.32 -0.30
N ALA A 127 -8.43 -11.23 1.03
CA ALA A 127 -7.25 -10.82 1.78
C ALA A 127 -7.14 -11.60 3.09
N GLN A 128 -5.91 -11.92 3.49
CA GLN A 128 -5.64 -12.66 4.70
C GLN A 128 -4.30 -12.27 5.32
N VAL A 129 -4.21 -12.47 6.63
CA VAL A 129 -2.99 -12.32 7.40
C VAL A 129 -2.63 -13.68 7.97
N PRO A 130 -1.60 -14.37 7.48
CA PRO A 130 -1.17 -15.65 8.02
C PRO A 130 -0.58 -15.48 9.41
N HIS A 131 -0.92 -16.40 10.30
CA HIS A 131 -0.52 -16.40 11.71
C HIS A 131 0.44 -17.56 12.03
N GLY A 132 1.07 -17.48 13.18
CA GLY A 132 1.88 -18.55 13.73
C GLY A 132 3.33 -18.17 14.00
N ARG A 133 4.04 -19.08 14.69
CA ARG A 133 5.40 -18.81 15.20
C ARG A 133 6.43 -18.51 14.10
N ALA A 134 6.27 -19.09 12.92
CA ALA A 134 7.18 -18.85 11.80
C ALA A 134 7.10 -17.38 11.39
N TRP A 135 5.88 -16.89 11.08
CA TRP A 135 5.66 -15.51 10.67
C TRP A 135 6.06 -14.50 11.73
N ALA A 136 5.69 -14.75 12.99
CA ALA A 136 6.02 -13.87 14.12
C ALA A 136 7.52 -13.78 14.46
N ARG A 137 8.37 -14.60 13.82
CA ARG A 137 9.83 -14.55 13.94
C ARG A 137 10.53 -13.84 12.80
N MET A 138 9.82 -13.63 11.68
CA MET A 138 10.40 -13.04 10.47
C MET A 138 10.41 -11.52 10.52
N SER A 139 9.40 -10.92 11.19
CA SER A 139 9.25 -9.47 11.30
C SER A 139 8.39 -9.13 12.50
N ASP A 140 8.40 -7.88 12.93
CA ASP A 140 7.46 -7.30 13.90
C ASP A 140 6.07 -7.04 13.30
N HIS A 141 5.93 -7.10 11.95
CA HIS A 141 4.67 -7.15 11.23
C HIS A 141 4.40 -8.55 10.67
N LEU A 142 3.13 -8.97 10.62
CA LEU A 142 2.68 -10.12 9.86
C LEU A 142 2.48 -9.74 8.39
N PRO A 143 2.71 -10.67 7.44
CA PRO A 143 2.46 -10.39 6.04
C PRO A 143 0.96 -10.23 5.76
N LEU A 144 0.61 -9.27 4.90
CA LEU A 144 -0.71 -9.12 4.33
C LEU A 144 -0.71 -9.70 2.91
N ILE A 145 -1.54 -10.71 2.68
CA ILE A 145 -1.68 -11.37 1.37
C ILE A 145 -3.03 -10.98 0.79
N ALA A 146 -3.05 -10.61 -0.47
CA ALA A 146 -4.27 -10.28 -1.20
C ALA A 146 -4.33 -10.97 -2.55
N GLU A 147 -5.53 -11.35 -2.93
CA GLU A 147 -5.87 -11.81 -4.27
C GLU A 147 -6.68 -10.72 -4.97
N LEU A 148 -6.22 -10.35 -6.16
CA LEU A 148 -6.79 -9.29 -6.98
C LEU A 148 -7.06 -9.84 -8.37
N GLU A 149 -8.11 -9.34 -9.00
CA GLU A 149 -8.50 -9.70 -10.37
C GLU A 149 -8.48 -8.46 -11.26
N LEU A 150 -7.87 -8.60 -12.44
CA LEU A 150 -7.84 -7.60 -13.51
C LEU A 150 -9.15 -7.56 -14.28
#